data_37da3057aeb12304c3b45f36d1bff0d0
#
_entry.id   37da3057aeb12304c3b45f36d1bff0d0
#
_cell.length_a   1.000
_cell.length_b   1.000
_cell.length_c   1.000
_cell.angle_alpha   90.00
_cell.angle_beta   90.00
_cell.angle_gamma   90.00
#
_symmetry.space_group_name_H-M   'P 1'
#
loop_
_entity.id
_entity.type
_entity.pdbx_description
1 polymer ?
#
loop_
_entity_poly.entity_id
_entity_poly.type
_entity_poly.pdbx_seq_one_letter_code
_entity_poly.pdbx_strand_id
1 'polypeptide(L)'
;MSNHPKGLTGAEVEQSRQRYGANVLTPPKRKSLWRLFFEKFNDPVIRILLVAALLSLGIGFIHNEFAEAIGIFCAIFLATGVAFWFEYDAMKKFDVLNSTNDDTPVKVVRDGHVTEIPKRDVVVGDTVILQSGEEVPADGRLTEAVSLKINESTLTGEPQIDKTTDPAHFDPEATYPSDHAMRGTTVIEGHGTMTVTAVGDAT
;
A
#
# COMPACT_ATOMS: atom_id res chain seq x y z
N MET A 1 22.00 -32.71 8.17
CA MET A 1 22.54 -31.34 8.27
C MET A 1 21.65 -30.49 7.39
N SER A 2 20.77 -29.67 7.97
CA SER A 2 19.89 -28.81 7.21
C SER A 2 20.76 -27.71 6.57
N ASN A 3 20.81 -27.69 5.25
CA ASN A 3 21.56 -26.72 4.48
C ASN A 3 20.74 -25.43 4.37
N HIS A 4 20.41 -24.80 5.52
CA HIS A 4 19.76 -23.51 5.49
C HIS A 4 20.74 -22.49 4.90
N PRO A 5 20.30 -21.64 3.98
CA PRO A 5 21.14 -20.56 3.45
C PRO A 5 21.66 -19.73 4.63
N LYS A 6 22.92 -19.34 4.59
CA LYS A 6 23.56 -18.61 5.68
C LYS A 6 22.91 -17.26 5.95
N GLY A 7 22.16 -16.73 4.97
CA GLY A 7 21.55 -15.40 5.02
C GLY A 7 22.58 -14.27 5.05
N LEU A 8 22.12 -13.02 5.06
CA LEU A 8 22.98 -11.85 5.16
C LEU A 8 23.54 -11.69 6.56
N THR A 9 24.79 -11.20 6.64
CA THR A 9 25.39 -10.71 7.88
C THR A 9 24.90 -9.30 8.20
N GLY A 10 25.01 -8.87 9.45
CA GLY A 10 24.61 -7.51 9.84
C GLY A 10 25.28 -6.40 9.03
N ALA A 11 26.54 -6.58 8.62
CA ALA A 11 27.25 -5.62 7.77
C ALA A 11 26.68 -5.58 6.34
N GLU A 12 26.34 -6.72 5.77
CA GLU A 12 25.72 -6.83 4.44
C GLU A 12 24.31 -6.23 4.42
N VAL A 13 23.54 -6.41 5.50
CA VAL A 13 22.21 -5.79 5.68
C VAL A 13 22.33 -4.26 5.62
N GLU A 14 23.28 -3.68 6.36
CA GLU A 14 23.48 -2.24 6.37
C GLU A 14 23.93 -1.71 5.00
N GLN A 15 24.84 -2.43 4.34
CA GLN A 15 25.28 -2.09 2.97
C GLN A 15 24.11 -2.16 1.97
N SER A 16 23.25 -3.19 2.07
CA SER A 16 22.10 -3.33 1.21
C SER A 16 21.09 -2.19 1.46
N ARG A 17 20.83 -1.84 2.74
CA ARG A 17 19.95 -0.74 3.11
C ARG A 17 20.43 0.61 2.56
N GLN A 18 21.73 0.88 2.62
CA GLN A 18 22.31 2.11 2.06
C GLN A 18 22.19 2.16 0.53
N ARG A 19 22.27 1.02 -0.14
CA ARG A 19 22.24 0.94 -1.60
C ARG A 19 20.83 0.96 -2.18
N TYR A 20 19.90 0.25 -1.57
CA TYR A 20 18.55 -0.01 -2.12
C TYR A 20 17.43 0.65 -1.31
N GLY A 21 17.73 1.21 -0.13
CA GLY A 21 16.75 1.82 0.75
C GLY A 21 16.05 0.83 1.69
N ALA A 22 15.03 1.32 2.37
CA ALA A 22 14.18 0.54 3.26
C ALA A 22 12.97 -0.02 2.50
N ASN A 23 12.39 -1.10 3.00
CA ASN A 23 11.18 -1.71 2.42
C ASN A 23 9.90 -0.95 2.81
N VAL A 24 9.88 0.35 2.53
CA VAL A 24 8.76 1.25 2.79
C VAL A 24 8.32 1.89 1.48
N LEU A 25 7.02 1.85 1.21
CA LEU A 25 6.46 2.58 0.06
C LEU A 25 6.40 4.07 0.38
N THR A 26 6.82 4.89 -0.56
CA THR A 26 6.70 6.35 -0.42
C THR A 26 5.22 6.72 -0.38
N PRO A 27 4.71 7.27 0.73
CA PRO A 27 3.32 7.67 0.80
C PRO A 27 3.01 8.74 -0.25
N PRO A 28 1.82 8.73 -0.87
CA PRO A 28 1.45 9.75 -1.82
C PRO A 28 1.58 11.14 -1.18
N LYS A 29 2.09 12.11 -1.94
CA LYS A 29 2.31 13.48 -1.44
C LYS A 29 1.04 13.99 -0.79
N ARG A 30 1.11 14.33 0.49
CA ARG A 30 -0.02 14.88 1.23
C ARG A 30 -0.45 16.18 0.59
N LYS A 31 -1.72 16.26 0.21
CA LYS A 31 -2.30 17.53 -0.21
C LYS A 31 -2.34 18.47 1.00
N SER A 32 -1.99 19.74 0.81
CA SER A 32 -2.18 20.75 1.84
C SER A 32 -3.66 20.82 2.25
N LEU A 33 -3.93 21.00 3.55
CA LEU A 33 -5.31 21.12 4.07
C LEU A 33 -6.11 22.23 3.34
N TRP A 34 -5.44 23.32 2.99
CA TRP A 34 -6.06 24.40 2.19
C TRP A 34 -6.43 23.92 0.78
N ARG A 35 -5.59 23.13 0.15
CA ARG A 35 -5.88 22.57 -1.18
C ARG A 35 -7.05 21.60 -1.12
N LEU A 36 -7.10 20.73 -0.10
CA LEU A 36 -8.22 19.82 0.16
C LEU A 36 -9.55 20.60 0.33
N PHE A 37 -9.51 21.68 1.12
CA PHE A 37 -10.70 22.51 1.32
C PHE A 37 -11.14 23.19 0.01
N PHE A 38 -10.24 23.83 -0.72
CA PHE A 38 -10.59 24.50 -1.97
C PHE A 38 -10.97 23.53 -3.09
N GLU A 39 -10.46 22.31 -3.07
CA GLU A 39 -10.82 21.27 -4.05
C GLU A 39 -12.32 20.89 -3.95
N LYS A 40 -12.96 21.08 -2.77
CA LYS A 40 -14.41 20.88 -2.60
C LYS A 40 -15.25 21.85 -3.43
N PHE A 41 -14.76 23.04 -3.70
CA PHE A 41 -15.44 24.00 -4.57
C PHE A 41 -15.37 23.62 -6.06
N ASN A 42 -14.62 22.59 -6.42
CA ASN A 42 -14.64 22.00 -7.77
C ASN A 42 -15.82 21.02 -7.98
N ASP A 43 -16.52 20.63 -6.92
CA ASP A 43 -17.69 19.79 -7.01
C ASP A 43 -18.81 20.50 -7.81
N PRO A 44 -19.39 19.85 -8.84
CA PRO A 44 -20.46 20.44 -9.66
C PRO A 44 -21.67 20.91 -8.84
N VAL A 45 -22.04 20.16 -7.80
CA VAL A 45 -23.18 20.50 -6.93
C VAL A 45 -22.88 21.79 -6.15
N ILE A 46 -21.69 21.91 -5.57
CA ILE A 46 -21.27 23.10 -4.83
C ILE A 46 -21.18 24.31 -5.75
N ARG A 47 -20.73 24.13 -7.00
CA ARG A 47 -20.72 25.22 -7.99
C ARG A 47 -22.12 25.71 -8.34
N ILE A 48 -23.06 24.80 -8.53
CA ILE A 48 -24.46 25.16 -8.80
C ILE A 48 -25.05 25.92 -7.60
N LEU A 49 -24.81 25.44 -6.37
CA LEU A 49 -25.24 26.10 -5.15
C LEU A 49 -24.61 27.50 -4.99
N LEU A 50 -23.34 27.66 -5.34
CA LEU A 50 -22.67 28.97 -5.31
C LEU A 50 -23.32 29.96 -6.30
N VAL A 51 -23.64 29.49 -7.52
CA VAL A 51 -24.36 30.34 -8.50
C VAL A 51 -25.72 30.71 -7.96
N ALA A 52 -26.48 29.77 -7.41
CA ALA A 52 -27.78 30.03 -6.78
C ALA A 52 -27.69 31.02 -5.62
N ALA A 53 -26.67 30.88 -4.75
CA ALA A 53 -26.41 31.79 -3.65
C ALA A 53 -26.11 33.22 -4.12
N LEU A 54 -25.31 33.37 -5.18
CA LEU A 54 -25.00 34.67 -5.77
C LEU A 54 -26.23 35.33 -6.41
N LEU A 55 -27.07 34.56 -7.11
CA LEU A 55 -28.33 35.05 -7.66
C LEU A 55 -29.29 35.47 -6.55
N SER A 56 -29.49 34.64 -5.52
CA SER A 56 -30.32 34.97 -4.37
C SER A 56 -29.80 36.21 -3.62
N LEU A 57 -28.47 36.36 -3.50
CA LEU A 57 -27.90 37.56 -2.92
C LEU A 57 -28.21 38.82 -3.75
N GLY A 58 -28.10 38.73 -5.08
CA GLY A 58 -28.45 39.81 -6.01
C GLY A 58 -29.94 40.24 -5.87
N ILE A 59 -30.85 39.28 -5.78
CA ILE A 59 -32.26 39.52 -5.55
C ILE A 59 -32.49 40.13 -4.15
N GLY A 60 -31.79 39.65 -3.13
CA GLY A 60 -31.83 40.15 -1.76
C GLY A 60 -31.48 41.64 -1.65
N PHE A 61 -30.53 42.13 -2.46
CA PHE A 61 -30.19 43.54 -2.52
C PHE A 61 -31.33 44.42 -3.08
N ILE A 62 -32.16 43.85 -3.99
CA ILE A 62 -33.29 44.57 -4.58
C ILE A 62 -34.48 44.63 -3.62
N HIS A 63 -34.76 43.51 -2.94
CA HIS A 63 -35.92 43.33 -2.07
C HIS A 63 -35.64 43.53 -0.58
N ASN A 64 -34.36 43.76 -0.22
CA ASN A 64 -33.89 43.89 1.17
C ASN A 64 -34.12 42.62 2.01
N GLU A 65 -34.13 41.42 1.33
CA GLU A 65 -34.33 40.10 1.93
C GLU A 65 -33.11 39.22 1.71
N PHE A 66 -32.30 38.99 2.76
CA PHE A 66 -31.06 38.24 2.68
C PHE A 66 -31.17 36.82 3.27
N ALA A 67 -32.31 36.45 3.83
CA ALA A 67 -32.48 35.20 4.56
C ALA A 67 -32.18 33.96 3.71
N GLU A 68 -32.65 33.95 2.45
CA GLU A 68 -32.39 32.84 1.51
C GLU A 68 -30.90 32.70 1.16
N ALA A 69 -30.25 33.81 0.82
CA ALA A 69 -28.82 33.79 0.49
C ALA A 69 -27.99 33.29 1.67
N ILE A 70 -28.28 33.76 2.88
CA ILE A 70 -27.59 33.31 4.11
C ILE A 70 -27.81 31.80 4.31
N GLY A 71 -29.04 31.32 4.12
CA GLY A 71 -29.38 29.90 4.25
C GLY A 71 -28.58 29.03 3.28
N ILE A 72 -28.45 29.44 2.01
CA ILE A 72 -27.67 28.72 1.00
C ILE A 72 -26.16 28.73 1.35
N PHE A 73 -25.61 29.88 1.77
CA PHE A 73 -24.20 29.95 2.21
C PHE A 73 -23.92 29.07 3.43
N CYS A 74 -24.83 29.04 4.42
CA CYS A 74 -24.74 28.15 5.57
C CYS A 74 -24.76 26.68 5.14
N ALA A 75 -25.65 26.31 4.22
CA ALA A 75 -25.71 24.94 3.70
C ALA A 75 -24.42 24.53 2.95
N ILE A 76 -23.87 25.42 2.12
CA ILE A 76 -22.59 25.19 1.44
C ILE A 76 -21.46 25.01 2.45
N PHE A 77 -21.38 25.86 3.45
CA PHE A 77 -20.35 25.80 4.48
C PHE A 77 -20.44 24.52 5.30
N LEU A 78 -21.63 24.11 5.70
CA LEU A 78 -21.84 22.85 6.43
C LEU A 78 -21.50 21.64 5.55
N ALA A 79 -21.99 21.58 4.32
CA ALA A 79 -21.70 20.48 3.40
C ALA A 79 -20.21 20.36 3.11
N THR A 80 -19.52 21.48 2.84
CA THR A 80 -18.10 21.54 2.57
C THR A 80 -17.29 21.16 3.82
N GLY A 81 -17.69 21.64 4.99
CA GLY A 81 -17.04 21.34 6.26
C GLY A 81 -17.13 19.86 6.63
N VAL A 82 -18.31 19.26 6.48
CA VAL A 82 -18.53 17.84 6.74
C VAL A 82 -17.71 16.98 5.75
N ALA A 83 -17.76 17.30 4.47
CA ALA A 83 -16.99 16.59 3.44
C ALA A 83 -15.46 16.67 3.68
N PHE A 84 -14.99 17.86 4.08
CA PHE A 84 -13.58 18.05 4.47
C PHE A 84 -13.19 17.22 5.70
N TRP A 85 -14.06 17.21 6.73
CA TRP A 85 -13.81 16.42 7.93
C TRP A 85 -13.67 14.93 7.64
N PHE A 86 -14.60 14.36 6.85
CA PHE A 86 -14.54 12.94 6.49
C PHE A 86 -13.27 12.59 5.69
N GLU A 87 -12.86 13.45 4.76
CA GLU A 87 -11.64 13.20 3.98
C GLU A 87 -10.38 13.30 4.85
N TYR A 88 -10.33 14.28 5.76
CA TYR A 88 -9.24 14.40 6.72
C TYR A 88 -9.13 13.18 7.65
N ASP A 89 -10.26 12.71 8.19
CA ASP A 89 -10.32 11.52 9.04
C ASP A 89 -9.92 10.25 8.28
N ALA A 90 -10.39 10.11 7.04
CA ALA A 90 -10.00 8.98 6.18
C ALA A 90 -8.49 8.97 5.88
N MET A 91 -7.88 10.12 5.59
CA MET A 91 -6.44 10.24 5.39
C MET A 91 -5.65 9.83 6.64
N LYS A 92 -6.09 10.28 7.83
CA LYS A 92 -5.46 9.93 9.09
C LYS A 92 -5.52 8.42 9.38
N LYS A 93 -6.68 7.79 9.12
CA LYS A 93 -6.85 6.34 9.29
C LYS A 93 -5.98 5.56 8.31
N PHE A 94 -5.87 6.02 7.07
CA PHE A 94 -5.00 5.40 6.07
C PHE A 94 -3.52 5.42 6.49
N ASP A 95 -3.03 6.55 7.04
CA ASP A 95 -1.66 6.64 7.56
C ASP A 95 -1.40 5.63 8.68
N VAL A 96 -2.37 5.45 9.60
CA VAL A 96 -2.25 4.48 10.70
C VAL A 96 -2.23 3.05 10.17
N LEU A 97 -3.10 2.71 9.22
CA LEU A 97 -3.13 1.35 8.63
C LEU A 97 -1.81 1.01 7.91
N ASN A 98 -1.26 1.94 7.15
CA ASN A 98 0.01 1.73 6.45
C ASN A 98 1.17 1.52 7.43
N SER A 99 1.27 2.35 8.48
CA SER A 99 2.33 2.20 9.47
C SER A 99 2.24 0.86 10.23
N THR A 100 1.03 0.38 10.50
CA THR A 100 0.82 -0.92 11.15
C THR A 100 1.23 -2.07 10.22
N ASN A 101 0.96 -1.96 8.93
CA ASN A 101 1.36 -2.98 7.95
C ASN A 101 2.89 -3.06 7.79
N ASP A 102 3.59 -1.93 7.86
CA ASP A 102 5.05 -1.87 7.79
C ASP A 102 5.74 -2.51 9.03
N ASP A 103 5.04 -2.59 10.15
CA ASP A 103 5.51 -3.22 11.40
C ASP A 103 5.19 -4.72 11.49
N THR A 104 4.49 -5.29 10.51
CA THR A 104 4.19 -6.74 10.48
C THR A 104 5.48 -7.55 10.58
N PRO A 105 5.57 -8.54 11.51
CA PRO A 105 6.76 -9.37 11.65
C PRO A 105 6.96 -10.28 10.46
N VAL A 106 8.19 -10.38 9.98
CA VAL A 106 8.63 -11.22 8.87
C VAL A 106 9.80 -12.09 9.31
N LYS A 107 9.76 -13.38 9.00
CA LYS A 107 10.82 -14.33 9.31
C LYS A 107 11.89 -14.29 8.23
N VAL A 108 13.10 -13.94 8.61
CA VAL A 108 14.28 -13.91 7.73
C VAL A 108 15.39 -14.78 8.28
N VAL A 109 16.25 -15.25 7.41
CA VAL A 109 17.48 -15.93 7.80
C VAL A 109 18.61 -14.91 7.71
N ARG A 110 19.24 -14.60 8.85
CA ARG A 110 20.44 -13.74 8.95
C ARG A 110 21.46 -14.37 9.88
N ASP A 111 22.74 -14.28 9.53
CA ASP A 111 23.85 -14.91 10.30
C ASP A 111 23.63 -16.41 10.60
N GLY A 112 22.94 -17.13 9.71
CA GLY A 112 22.61 -18.55 9.87
C GLY A 112 21.46 -18.86 10.83
N HIS A 113 20.76 -17.85 11.32
CA HIS A 113 19.64 -18.00 12.26
C HIS A 113 18.36 -17.39 11.71
N VAL A 114 17.23 -18.02 12.03
CA VAL A 114 15.90 -17.43 11.75
C VAL A 114 15.63 -16.34 12.77
N THR A 115 15.33 -15.14 12.29
CA THR A 115 15.02 -13.96 13.11
C THR A 115 13.75 -13.32 12.59
N GLU A 116 12.90 -12.85 13.49
CA GLU A 116 11.74 -12.03 13.14
C GLU A 116 12.12 -10.56 13.13
N ILE A 117 11.82 -9.88 12.03
CA ILE A 117 12.06 -8.44 11.86
C ILE A 117 10.79 -7.76 11.34
N PRO A 118 10.60 -6.45 11.59
CA PRO A 118 9.53 -5.70 10.94
C PRO A 118 9.67 -5.74 9.41
N LYS A 119 8.56 -5.80 8.69
CA LYS A 119 8.50 -5.81 7.23
C LYS A 119 9.33 -4.67 6.60
N ARG A 120 9.30 -3.47 7.20
CA ARG A 120 10.09 -2.31 6.77
C ARG A 120 11.60 -2.51 6.81
N ASP A 121 12.09 -3.46 7.63
CA ASP A 121 13.51 -3.74 7.84
C ASP A 121 14.06 -4.83 6.91
N VAL A 122 13.22 -5.39 6.05
CA VAL A 122 13.63 -6.30 4.97
C VAL A 122 14.46 -5.54 3.95
N VAL A 123 15.56 -6.12 3.50
CA VAL A 123 16.47 -5.53 2.50
C VAL A 123 16.69 -6.47 1.32
N VAL A 124 17.16 -5.92 0.20
CA VAL A 124 17.54 -6.73 -0.98
C VAL A 124 18.65 -7.71 -0.59
N GLY A 125 18.48 -8.97 -0.97
CA GLY A 125 19.37 -10.08 -0.61
C GLY A 125 18.98 -10.84 0.65
N ASP A 126 18.00 -10.37 1.44
CA ASP A 126 17.48 -11.14 2.56
C ASP A 126 16.87 -12.46 2.08
N THR A 127 17.06 -13.50 2.87
CA THR A 127 16.35 -14.78 2.70
C THR A 127 15.11 -14.77 3.61
N VAL A 128 13.94 -14.67 2.98
CA VAL A 128 12.63 -14.65 3.68
C VAL A 128 12.03 -16.06 3.66
N ILE A 129 11.46 -16.46 4.80
CA ILE A 129 10.69 -17.69 4.94
C ILE A 129 9.22 -17.35 4.72
N LEU A 130 8.58 -18.05 3.80
CA LEU A 130 7.16 -17.91 3.45
C LEU A 130 6.38 -19.08 4.02
N GLN A 131 5.28 -18.80 4.72
CA GLN A 131 4.38 -19.78 5.30
C GLN A 131 2.92 -19.44 4.96
N SER A 132 2.06 -20.46 4.95
CA SER A 132 0.63 -20.30 4.69
C SER A 132 0.01 -19.26 5.64
N GLY A 133 -0.78 -18.34 5.08
CA GLY A 133 -1.41 -17.21 5.77
C GLY A 133 -0.55 -15.95 5.85
N GLU A 134 0.72 -16.00 5.47
CA GLU A 134 1.62 -14.84 5.51
C GLU A 134 1.57 -14.05 4.19
N GLU A 135 1.72 -12.73 4.29
CA GLU A 135 1.88 -11.83 3.14
C GLU A 135 3.35 -11.82 2.68
N VAL A 136 3.57 -11.83 1.37
CA VAL A 136 4.90 -11.66 0.77
C VAL A 136 5.37 -10.22 1.00
N PRO A 137 6.48 -10.01 1.75
CA PRO A 137 6.85 -8.68 2.25
C PRO A 137 7.50 -7.78 1.19
N ALA A 138 8.12 -8.36 0.18
CA ALA A 138 8.89 -7.68 -0.87
C ALA A 138 8.95 -8.58 -2.11
N ASP A 139 9.36 -8.06 -3.26
CA ASP A 139 9.56 -8.90 -4.43
C ASP A 139 10.79 -9.77 -4.26
N GLY A 140 10.67 -11.04 -4.60
CA GLY A 140 11.75 -11.98 -4.44
C GLY A 140 11.68 -13.15 -5.40
N ARG A 141 12.83 -13.83 -5.52
CA ARG A 141 12.97 -15.07 -6.26
C ARG A 141 12.98 -16.25 -5.30
N LEU A 142 12.15 -17.24 -5.55
CA LEU A 142 12.06 -18.45 -4.76
C LEU A 142 13.35 -19.27 -4.90
N THR A 143 13.86 -19.69 -3.77
CA THR A 143 15.00 -20.64 -3.67
C THR A 143 14.52 -22.03 -3.28
N GLU A 144 13.34 -22.10 -2.63
CA GLU A 144 12.65 -23.33 -2.27
C GLU A 144 11.15 -23.11 -2.33
N ALA A 145 10.40 -24.07 -2.85
CA ALA A 145 8.94 -24.04 -2.91
C ALA A 145 8.43 -25.48 -2.70
N VAL A 146 7.63 -25.69 -1.66
CA VAL A 146 7.02 -26.97 -1.35
C VAL A 146 5.51 -26.81 -1.35
N SER A 147 4.86 -27.31 -2.40
CA SER A 147 3.42 -27.14 -2.62
C SER A 147 2.94 -25.71 -2.43
N LEU A 148 3.79 -24.75 -2.84
CA LEU A 148 3.57 -23.33 -2.59
C LEU A 148 2.53 -22.78 -3.55
N LYS A 149 1.44 -22.24 -2.99
CA LYS A 149 0.39 -21.54 -3.73
C LYS A 149 0.22 -20.13 -3.19
N ILE A 150 0.20 -19.18 -4.10
CA ILE A 150 0.12 -17.75 -3.77
C ILE A 150 -1.14 -17.15 -4.41
N ASN A 151 -1.83 -16.31 -3.64
CA ASN A 151 -2.92 -15.49 -4.12
C ASN A 151 -2.35 -14.20 -4.73
N GLU A 152 -2.41 -14.10 -6.05
CA GLU A 152 -1.99 -12.92 -6.82
C GLU A 152 -3.17 -12.08 -7.32
N SER A 153 -4.39 -12.29 -6.79
CA SER A 153 -5.61 -11.62 -7.25
C SER A 153 -5.54 -10.09 -7.17
N THR A 154 -4.75 -9.56 -6.25
CA THR A 154 -4.52 -8.11 -6.13
C THR A 154 -3.72 -7.53 -7.29
N LEU A 155 -2.94 -8.35 -7.99
CA LEU A 155 -2.04 -7.95 -9.09
C LEU A 155 -2.57 -8.42 -10.45
N THR A 156 -2.97 -9.69 -10.54
CA THR A 156 -3.34 -10.35 -11.81
C THR A 156 -4.82 -10.68 -11.92
N GLY A 157 -5.55 -10.67 -10.79
CA GLY A 157 -6.92 -11.16 -10.70
C GLY A 157 -7.02 -12.67 -10.44
N GLU A 158 -5.90 -13.40 -10.40
CA GLU A 158 -5.88 -14.84 -10.19
C GLU A 158 -5.73 -15.20 -8.72
N PRO A 159 -6.71 -15.89 -8.12
CA PRO A 159 -6.71 -16.12 -6.67
C PRO A 159 -5.78 -17.25 -6.22
N GLN A 160 -5.27 -18.06 -7.16
CA GLN A 160 -4.44 -19.20 -6.81
C GLN A 160 -3.47 -19.55 -7.94
N ILE A 161 -2.18 -19.30 -7.68
CA ILE A 161 -1.08 -19.59 -8.60
C ILE A 161 -0.12 -20.57 -7.93
N ASP A 162 0.18 -21.65 -8.63
CA ASP A 162 1.20 -22.60 -8.21
C ASP A 162 2.60 -22.02 -8.46
N LYS A 163 3.43 -21.98 -7.43
CA LYS A 163 4.81 -21.50 -7.49
C LYS A 163 5.79 -22.65 -7.35
N THR A 164 6.82 -22.64 -8.17
CA THR A 164 7.84 -23.69 -8.21
C THR A 164 9.21 -23.14 -8.54
N THR A 165 10.26 -23.80 -8.07
CA THR A 165 11.65 -23.52 -8.45
C THR A 165 12.16 -24.45 -9.56
N ASP A 166 11.36 -25.44 -9.97
CA ASP A 166 11.71 -26.37 -11.03
C ASP A 166 11.32 -25.80 -12.42
N PRO A 167 12.30 -25.49 -13.28
CA PRO A 167 12.05 -24.94 -14.60
C PRO A 167 11.17 -25.82 -15.51
N ALA A 168 11.13 -27.13 -15.25
CA ALA A 168 10.31 -28.06 -16.02
C ALA A 168 8.80 -27.87 -15.78
N HIS A 169 8.44 -27.20 -14.68
CA HIS A 169 7.07 -26.94 -14.26
C HIS A 169 6.71 -25.45 -14.30
N PHE A 170 7.50 -24.61 -14.97
CA PHE A 170 7.16 -23.21 -15.14
C PHE A 170 5.97 -23.04 -16.07
N ASP A 171 5.02 -22.21 -15.66
CA ASP A 171 3.88 -21.82 -16.49
C ASP A 171 4.32 -20.70 -17.46
N PRO A 172 4.34 -20.95 -18.78
CA PRO A 172 4.73 -19.94 -19.77
C PRO A 172 3.68 -18.85 -19.98
N GLU A 173 2.43 -19.07 -19.53
CA GLU A 173 1.34 -18.11 -19.65
C GLU A 173 1.15 -17.27 -18.37
N ALA A 174 1.86 -17.58 -17.29
CA ALA A 174 1.78 -16.85 -16.05
C ALA A 174 2.23 -15.38 -16.22
N THR A 175 1.50 -14.45 -15.65
CA THR A 175 1.85 -13.01 -15.67
C THR A 175 3.19 -12.74 -15.01
N TYR A 176 3.47 -13.43 -13.91
CA TYR A 176 4.75 -13.40 -13.21
C TYR A 176 5.42 -14.77 -13.25
N PRO A 177 6.75 -14.84 -13.37
CA PRO A 177 7.47 -16.11 -13.41
C PRO A 177 7.11 -17.02 -12.24
N SER A 178 7.04 -18.35 -12.50
CA SER A 178 6.64 -19.33 -11.49
C SER A 178 7.60 -19.39 -10.29
N ASP A 179 8.83 -18.92 -10.45
CA ASP A 179 9.86 -18.84 -9.40
C ASP A 179 9.94 -17.46 -8.72
N HIS A 180 8.96 -16.58 -8.95
CA HIS A 180 8.89 -15.25 -8.31
C HIS A 180 7.69 -15.15 -7.38
N ALA A 181 7.90 -14.47 -6.24
CA ALA A 181 6.85 -14.06 -5.32
C ALA A 181 6.84 -12.53 -5.23
N MET A 182 5.68 -11.94 -5.44
CA MET A 182 5.50 -10.50 -5.56
C MET A 182 4.97 -9.91 -4.25
N ARG A 183 5.43 -8.73 -3.89
CA ARG A 183 4.99 -8.00 -2.70
C ARG A 183 3.47 -7.83 -2.66
N GLY A 184 2.88 -8.00 -1.47
CA GLY A 184 1.45 -7.78 -1.23
C GLY A 184 0.55 -8.93 -1.69
N THR A 185 1.15 -10.02 -2.19
CA THR A 185 0.46 -11.29 -2.42
C THR A 185 0.44 -12.12 -1.13
N THR A 186 -0.44 -13.10 -1.04
CA THR A 186 -0.61 -13.92 0.19
C THR A 186 -0.37 -15.39 -0.10
N VAL A 187 0.42 -16.04 0.72
CA VAL A 187 0.60 -17.50 0.67
C VAL A 187 -0.65 -18.19 1.14
N ILE A 188 -1.27 -19.00 0.26
CA ILE A 188 -2.50 -19.75 0.59
C ILE A 188 -2.14 -21.11 1.18
N GLU A 189 -1.21 -21.82 0.54
CA GLU A 189 -0.86 -23.19 0.87
C GLU A 189 0.64 -23.42 0.71
N GLY A 190 1.18 -24.37 1.45
CA GLY A 190 2.58 -24.75 1.38
C GLY A 190 3.50 -23.81 2.11
N HIS A 191 4.77 -23.90 1.77
CA HIS A 191 5.83 -23.05 2.31
C HIS A 191 6.99 -22.94 1.33
N GLY A 192 7.82 -21.94 1.50
CA GLY A 192 9.01 -21.75 0.68
C GLY A 192 9.98 -20.76 1.30
N THR A 193 11.11 -20.62 0.63
CA THR A 193 12.07 -19.55 0.92
C THR A 193 12.32 -18.74 -0.34
N MET A 194 12.51 -17.44 -0.18
CA MET A 194 12.86 -16.56 -1.29
C MET A 194 14.03 -15.65 -0.93
N THR A 195 14.79 -15.26 -1.95
CA THR A 195 15.76 -14.18 -1.84
C THR A 195 15.13 -12.90 -2.37
N VAL A 196 15.12 -11.84 -1.56
CA VAL A 196 14.56 -10.54 -1.91
C VAL A 196 15.36 -9.89 -3.03
N THR A 197 14.68 -9.45 -4.08
CA THR A 197 15.26 -8.81 -5.27
C THR A 197 14.96 -7.32 -5.36
N ALA A 198 13.82 -6.88 -4.83
CA ALA A 198 13.43 -5.47 -4.79
C ALA A 198 12.68 -5.14 -3.49
N VAL A 199 12.81 -3.90 -3.02
CA VAL A 199 12.16 -3.38 -1.80
C VAL A 199 11.58 -1.99 -2.04
N GLY A 200 10.60 -1.58 -1.24
CA GLY A 200 10.02 -0.24 -1.27
C GLY A 200 9.40 0.10 -2.61
N ASP A 201 9.69 1.29 -3.13
CA ASP A 201 9.13 1.79 -4.39
C ASP A 201 9.69 1.09 -5.65
N ALA A 202 10.61 0.16 -5.49
CA ALA A 202 11.16 -0.64 -6.59
C ALA A 202 10.38 -1.96 -6.82
N THR A 203 9.38 -2.27 -5.97
CA THR A 203 8.51 -3.45 -6.04
C THR A 203 7.30 -3.23 -6.94
#